data_ea00d71f26d070753d572b5f2431d653
#
_entry.id   ea00d71f26d070753d572b5f2431d653
#
_cell.length_a   1.000
_cell.length_b   1.000
_cell.length_c   1.000
_cell.angle_alpha   90.00
_cell.angle_beta   90.00
_cell.angle_gamma   90.00
#
_symmetry.space_group_name_H-M   'P 1'
#
loop_
_entity.id
_entity.type
_entity.pdbx_description
1 polymer ?
#
loop_
_entity_poly.entity_id
_entity_poly.type
_entity_poly.pdbx_seq_one_letter_code
_entity_poly.pdbx_strand_id
1 'polypeptide(L)'
;MIDFHSPQLSDEKWIKEKILQMKFPTCEYSFGNIFSYTAIMDIMVAECFGCLVTKCTFRDGFVEYCFPAGNGDTVSALAEIVTDGIRNGIPFGIFGMNKENAEILSRHHSDIFDIHYERDMCDYIYLSEDLKNLKGKKYQPKRNHISYFEKNFNWTYEKISEDNIPECIEMAEKWLELSQHEDKEPLEQELEIICRAFKYYDRLGYKGGLLRLDGRVVAFTMGESLSDDVFCVHFEKAYTDIRGAYQMINRQFVTNELSSYKYVNREDDTGSENLRKAKLSYYPAFLADKYEATYINEDNTKC
;
A
#
# COMPACT_ATOMS: atom_id res chain seq x y z
N MET A 1 11.02 21.10 -17.34
CA MET A 1 10.81 19.68 -17.76
C MET A 1 11.31 18.79 -16.64
N ILE A 2 10.46 17.87 -16.17
CA ILE A 2 10.81 16.96 -15.08
C ILE A 2 11.75 15.85 -15.65
N ASP A 3 12.85 15.60 -14.95
CA ASP A 3 13.85 14.57 -15.32
C ASP A 3 13.52 13.25 -14.62
N PHE A 4 12.57 12.51 -15.18
CA PHE A 4 12.11 11.25 -14.64
C PHE A 4 13.07 10.09 -14.95
N HIS A 5 13.26 9.21 -13.98
CA HIS A 5 13.99 7.94 -14.14
C HIS A 5 13.29 6.80 -13.39
N SER A 6 13.56 5.55 -13.79
CA SER A 6 13.06 4.39 -13.08
C SER A 6 13.67 4.31 -11.67
N PRO A 7 12.87 4.03 -10.62
CA PRO A 7 13.36 3.95 -9.24
C PRO A 7 14.51 2.96 -9.09
N GLN A 8 15.59 3.41 -8.47
CA GLN A 8 16.75 2.59 -8.13
C GLN A 8 16.87 2.46 -6.61
N LEU A 9 17.53 1.40 -6.13
CA LEU A 9 17.79 1.26 -4.69
C LEU A 9 18.62 2.42 -4.10
N SER A 10 19.38 3.12 -4.93
CA SER A 10 20.11 4.33 -4.54
C SER A 10 19.19 5.51 -4.23
N ASP A 11 17.96 5.49 -4.72
CA ASP A 11 16.98 6.58 -4.53
C ASP A 11 16.29 6.50 -3.17
N GLU A 12 16.37 5.35 -2.49
CA GLU A 12 15.69 5.10 -1.23
C GLU A 12 15.86 6.24 -0.23
N LYS A 13 17.10 6.70 -0.05
CA LYS A 13 17.40 7.70 0.97
C LYS A 13 16.68 9.01 0.71
N TRP A 14 16.83 9.58 -0.48
CA TRP A 14 16.22 10.87 -0.78
C TRP A 14 14.70 10.80 -0.87
N ILE A 15 14.13 9.69 -1.39
CA ILE A 15 12.69 9.45 -1.44
C ILE A 15 12.12 9.36 -0.04
N LYS A 16 12.70 8.55 0.85
CA LYS A 16 12.26 8.43 2.24
C LYS A 16 12.39 9.76 2.99
N GLU A 17 13.44 10.55 2.74
CA GLU A 17 13.57 11.90 3.32
C GLU A 17 12.42 12.82 2.92
N LYS A 18 11.91 12.76 1.68
CA LYS A 18 10.73 13.53 1.25
C LYS A 18 9.44 13.02 1.90
N ILE A 19 9.26 11.71 1.98
CA ILE A 19 8.09 11.07 2.59
C ILE A 19 8.00 11.42 4.09
N LEU A 20 9.11 11.39 4.82
CA LEU A 20 9.15 11.74 6.25
C LEU A 20 8.77 13.20 6.55
N GLN A 21 8.79 14.08 5.55
CA GLN A 21 8.34 15.47 5.69
C GLN A 21 6.82 15.62 5.60
N MET A 22 6.10 14.56 5.20
CA MET A 22 4.64 14.56 5.15
C MET A 22 4.05 14.42 6.55
N LYS A 23 2.89 15.06 6.79
CA LYS A 23 2.17 14.95 8.07
C LYS A 23 1.70 13.52 8.35
N PHE A 24 1.21 12.82 7.32
CA PHE A 24 0.73 11.45 7.40
C PHE A 24 0.87 10.80 6.01
N PRO A 25 1.92 9.99 5.80
CA PRO A 25 2.10 9.29 4.54
C PRO A 25 1.10 8.12 4.42
N THR A 26 0.56 7.95 3.21
CA THR A 26 -0.29 6.84 2.81
C THR A 26 0.50 5.81 1.99
N CYS A 27 -0.10 4.67 1.61
CA CYS A 27 0.64 3.54 1.04
C CYS A 27 1.36 3.86 -0.27
N GLU A 28 0.85 4.76 -1.09
CA GLU A 28 1.49 5.24 -2.31
C GLU A 28 2.79 6.01 -2.07
N TYR A 29 2.94 6.61 -0.88
CA TYR A 29 4.17 7.25 -0.42
C TYR A 29 5.03 6.29 0.40
N SER A 30 5.37 5.18 -0.20
CA SER A 30 6.22 4.13 0.36
C SER A 30 7.29 3.77 -0.66
N PHE A 31 8.57 3.79 -0.26
CA PHE A 31 9.63 3.42 -1.19
C PHE A 31 9.52 1.96 -1.60
N GLY A 32 9.09 1.11 -0.68
CA GLY A 32 8.87 -0.30 -0.95
C GLY A 32 7.82 -0.52 -2.04
N ASN A 33 6.67 0.18 -1.98
CA ASN A 33 5.66 0.12 -3.04
C ASN A 33 6.18 0.72 -4.35
N ILE A 34 6.73 1.95 -4.32
CA ILE A 34 7.30 2.61 -5.51
C ILE A 34 8.28 1.68 -6.22
N PHE A 35 9.16 0.98 -5.48
CA PHE A 35 10.15 0.09 -6.06
C PHE A 35 9.58 -1.27 -6.46
N SER A 36 8.71 -1.89 -5.65
CA SER A 36 8.23 -3.24 -5.89
C SER A 36 7.21 -3.31 -7.04
N TYR A 37 6.37 -2.30 -7.18
CA TYR A 37 5.38 -2.21 -8.25
C TYR A 37 5.99 -2.01 -9.64
N THR A 38 7.29 -1.66 -9.75
CA THR A 38 7.99 -1.69 -11.04
C THR A 38 8.09 -3.10 -11.65
N ALA A 39 7.68 -4.15 -10.93
CA ALA A 39 7.52 -5.50 -11.49
C ALA A 39 6.43 -5.56 -12.56
N ILE A 40 5.36 -4.76 -12.40
CA ILE A 40 4.15 -4.85 -13.22
C ILE A 40 3.77 -3.53 -13.93
N MET A 41 4.35 -2.40 -13.49
CA MET A 41 3.99 -1.05 -13.95
C MET A 41 5.24 -0.25 -14.30
N ASP A 42 5.08 0.69 -15.25
CA ASP A 42 6.13 1.67 -15.55
C ASP A 42 6.03 2.83 -14.56
N ILE A 43 6.82 2.71 -13.48
CA ILE A 43 6.92 3.74 -12.44
C ILE A 43 8.21 4.52 -12.63
N MET A 44 8.10 5.84 -12.62
CA MET A 44 9.20 6.78 -12.74
C MET A 44 9.19 7.74 -11.54
N VAL A 45 10.35 8.18 -11.12
CA VAL A 45 10.53 9.14 -10.01
C VAL A 45 11.39 10.31 -10.44
N ALA A 46 11.15 11.47 -9.83
CA ALA A 46 11.97 12.66 -10.02
C ALA A 46 11.93 13.55 -8.79
N GLU A 47 12.97 14.33 -8.59
CA GLU A 47 12.91 15.50 -7.71
C GLU A 47 12.53 16.73 -8.54
N CYS A 48 11.46 17.42 -8.14
CA CYS A 48 10.96 18.60 -8.82
C CYS A 48 10.65 19.70 -7.79
N PHE A 49 11.34 20.84 -7.89
CA PHE A 49 11.22 21.97 -6.92
C PHE A 49 11.33 21.54 -5.45
N GLY A 50 12.20 20.59 -5.16
CA GLY A 50 12.40 20.06 -3.80
C GLY A 50 11.35 19.07 -3.34
N CYS A 51 10.38 18.69 -4.19
CA CYS A 51 9.39 17.65 -3.94
C CYS A 51 9.76 16.35 -4.65
N LEU A 52 9.34 15.21 -4.09
CA LEU A 52 9.26 13.94 -4.81
C LEU A 52 8.02 13.99 -5.71
N VAL A 53 8.20 13.65 -6.97
CA VAL A 53 7.11 13.38 -7.93
C VAL A 53 7.28 11.96 -8.43
N THR A 54 6.21 11.17 -8.37
CA THR A 54 6.14 9.86 -9.01
C THR A 54 5.17 9.91 -10.17
N LYS A 55 5.43 9.10 -11.19
CA LYS A 55 4.63 8.98 -12.40
C LYS A 55 4.47 7.49 -12.70
N CYS A 56 3.23 7.08 -12.91
CA CYS A 56 2.86 5.72 -13.25
C CYS A 56 2.16 5.69 -14.60
N THR A 57 2.60 4.81 -15.51
CA THR A 57 1.94 4.61 -16.80
C THR A 57 1.22 3.27 -16.80
N PHE A 58 -0.09 3.29 -17.02
CA PHE A 58 -0.93 2.10 -17.13
C PHE A 58 -0.89 1.50 -18.52
N ARG A 59 -1.32 0.24 -18.66
CA ARG A 59 -1.31 -0.50 -19.94
C ARG A 59 -2.17 0.13 -21.04
N ASP A 60 -3.24 0.84 -20.68
CA ASP A 60 -4.11 1.58 -21.59
C ASP A 60 -3.54 2.92 -22.04
N GLY A 61 -2.37 3.29 -21.49
CA GLY A 61 -1.69 4.56 -21.79
C GLY A 61 -2.12 5.72 -20.90
N PHE A 62 -3.04 5.50 -19.93
CA PHE A 62 -3.34 6.51 -18.91
C PHE A 62 -2.11 6.74 -18.04
N VAL A 63 -1.85 7.99 -17.65
CA VAL A 63 -0.73 8.36 -16.78
C VAL A 63 -1.25 8.96 -15.49
N GLU A 64 -0.78 8.46 -14.38
CA GLU A 64 -1.03 9.07 -13.07
C GLU A 64 0.25 9.62 -12.45
N TYR A 65 0.14 10.83 -11.93
CA TYR A 65 1.16 11.45 -11.10
C TYR A 65 0.72 11.42 -9.65
N CYS A 66 1.60 11.01 -8.76
CA CYS A 66 1.34 11.22 -7.34
C CYS A 66 1.46 12.70 -7.01
N PHE A 67 0.58 13.21 -6.13
CA PHE A 67 0.69 14.59 -5.66
C PHE A 67 2.08 14.83 -5.04
N PRO A 68 2.75 15.96 -5.32
CA PRO A 68 4.14 16.20 -4.88
C PRO A 68 4.34 16.05 -3.37
N ALA A 69 5.28 15.21 -2.96
CA ALA A 69 5.60 14.95 -1.56
C ALA A 69 6.84 15.68 -1.08
N GLY A 70 6.83 16.10 0.19
CA GLY A 70 7.94 16.81 0.82
C GLY A 70 7.64 18.29 1.11
N ASN A 71 8.66 19.04 1.54
CA ASN A 71 8.56 20.45 1.95
C ASN A 71 9.01 21.42 0.84
N GLY A 72 9.07 20.96 -0.41
CA GLY A 72 9.44 21.80 -1.56
C GLY A 72 8.32 22.76 -2.00
N ASP A 73 8.52 23.42 -3.14
CA ASP A 73 7.49 24.27 -3.76
C ASP A 73 6.49 23.39 -4.53
N THR A 74 5.46 22.97 -3.80
CA THR A 74 4.37 22.11 -4.32
C THR A 74 3.64 22.75 -5.51
N VAL A 75 3.43 24.08 -5.49
CA VAL A 75 2.69 24.79 -6.56
C VAL A 75 3.49 24.76 -7.86
N SER A 76 4.78 25.05 -7.79
CA SER A 76 5.66 24.97 -8.96
C SER A 76 5.83 23.52 -9.46
N ALA A 77 5.88 22.54 -8.56
CA ALA A 77 5.94 21.13 -8.94
C ALA A 77 4.65 20.69 -9.65
N LEU A 78 3.47 21.09 -9.17
CA LEU A 78 2.18 20.82 -9.83
C LEU A 78 2.12 21.47 -11.23
N ALA A 79 2.58 22.69 -11.39
CA ALA A 79 2.61 23.36 -12.69
C ALA A 79 3.48 22.61 -13.72
N GLU A 80 4.62 22.04 -13.28
CA GLU A 80 5.46 21.20 -14.14
C GLU A 80 4.80 19.84 -14.45
N ILE A 81 4.10 19.22 -13.51
CA ILE A 81 3.31 18.00 -13.73
C ILE A 81 2.25 18.23 -14.81
N VAL A 82 1.47 19.29 -14.67
CA VAL A 82 0.45 19.68 -15.65
C VAL A 82 1.08 19.91 -17.02
N THR A 83 2.21 20.62 -17.06
CA THR A 83 2.97 20.85 -18.33
C THR A 83 3.46 19.56 -18.94
N ASP A 84 3.95 18.59 -18.14
CA ASP A 84 4.40 17.28 -18.64
C ASP A 84 3.23 16.46 -19.19
N GLY A 85 2.11 16.40 -18.47
CA GLY A 85 0.90 15.69 -18.89
C GLY A 85 0.32 16.22 -20.20
N ILE A 86 0.15 17.54 -20.32
CA ILE A 86 -0.37 18.19 -21.54
C ILE A 86 0.57 17.96 -22.73
N ARG A 87 1.89 18.09 -22.51
CA ARG A 87 2.89 17.90 -23.57
C ARG A 87 2.88 16.48 -24.13
N ASN A 88 2.67 15.49 -23.30
CA ASN A 88 2.63 14.09 -23.71
C ASN A 88 1.35 13.76 -24.51
N GLY A 89 0.33 14.62 -24.48
CA GLY A 89 -0.89 14.47 -25.28
C GLY A 89 -1.71 13.22 -24.94
N ILE A 90 -1.56 12.69 -23.74
CA ILE A 90 -2.22 11.48 -23.24
C ILE A 90 -3.15 11.84 -22.07
N PRO A 91 -4.20 11.05 -21.83
CA PRO A 91 -5.02 11.21 -20.63
C PRO A 91 -4.17 11.04 -19.37
N PHE A 92 -4.31 11.95 -18.41
CA PHE A 92 -3.57 11.87 -17.16
C PHE A 92 -4.39 12.32 -15.96
N GLY A 93 -3.93 11.92 -14.78
CA GLY A 93 -4.52 12.28 -13.50
C GLY A 93 -3.48 12.57 -12.42
N ILE A 94 -3.96 13.04 -11.28
CA ILE A 94 -3.18 13.23 -10.06
C ILE A 94 -3.88 12.46 -8.94
N PHE A 95 -3.16 11.60 -8.26
CA PHE A 95 -3.69 10.75 -7.19
C PHE A 95 -2.92 10.92 -5.87
N GLY A 96 -3.36 10.19 -4.82
CA GLY A 96 -2.70 10.21 -3.52
C GLY A 96 -2.88 11.53 -2.75
N MET A 97 -3.89 12.32 -3.09
CA MET A 97 -4.20 13.58 -2.43
C MET A 97 -5.05 13.36 -1.19
N ASN A 98 -4.69 14.02 -0.10
CA ASN A 98 -5.64 14.26 0.98
C ASN A 98 -6.52 15.50 0.66
N LYS A 99 -7.46 15.82 1.53
CA LYS A 99 -8.35 16.97 1.33
C LYS A 99 -7.60 18.30 1.16
N GLU A 100 -6.55 18.55 1.95
CA GLU A 100 -5.74 19.78 1.88
C GLU A 100 -5.04 19.87 0.51
N ASN A 101 -4.51 18.77 0.02
CA ASN A 101 -3.87 18.66 -1.29
C ASN A 101 -4.87 18.89 -2.45
N ALA A 102 -6.06 18.31 -2.36
CA ALA A 102 -7.13 18.52 -3.33
C ALA A 102 -7.56 19.99 -3.38
N GLU A 103 -7.63 20.68 -2.22
CA GLU A 103 -7.91 22.11 -2.14
C GLU A 103 -6.78 22.98 -2.75
N ILE A 104 -5.51 22.54 -2.63
CA ILE A 104 -4.37 23.22 -3.28
C ILE A 104 -4.51 23.06 -4.80
N LEU A 105 -4.72 21.87 -5.30
CA LEU A 105 -4.89 21.61 -6.73
C LEU A 105 -6.07 22.41 -7.28
N SER A 106 -7.22 22.40 -6.61
CA SER A 106 -8.42 23.14 -7.01
C SER A 106 -8.17 24.64 -7.10
N ARG A 107 -7.42 25.25 -6.17
CA ARG A 107 -7.13 26.68 -6.20
C ARG A 107 -6.28 27.13 -7.40
N HIS A 108 -5.42 26.26 -7.89
CA HIS A 108 -4.45 26.61 -8.93
C HIS A 108 -4.82 26.06 -10.31
N HIS A 109 -5.67 25.04 -10.37
CA HIS A 109 -5.96 24.29 -11.60
C HIS A 109 -7.42 23.79 -11.70
N SER A 110 -8.40 24.51 -11.08
CA SER A 110 -9.81 24.09 -11.05
C SER A 110 -10.45 23.91 -12.43
N ASP A 111 -9.97 24.64 -13.41
CA ASP A 111 -10.60 24.69 -14.74
C ASP A 111 -10.22 23.50 -15.62
N ILE A 112 -9.22 22.72 -15.21
CA ILE A 112 -8.64 21.66 -16.01
C ILE A 112 -8.67 20.28 -15.35
N PHE A 113 -9.15 20.19 -14.09
CA PHE A 113 -9.28 18.90 -13.39
C PHE A 113 -10.68 18.68 -12.85
N ASP A 114 -11.21 17.47 -13.06
CA ASP A 114 -12.31 16.93 -12.26
C ASP A 114 -11.72 16.25 -11.03
N ILE A 115 -12.03 16.80 -9.85
CA ILE A 115 -11.48 16.35 -8.57
C ILE A 115 -12.58 15.65 -7.78
N HIS A 116 -12.36 14.40 -7.39
CA HIS A 116 -13.33 13.62 -6.64
C HIS A 116 -12.70 12.86 -5.46
N TYR A 117 -13.55 12.52 -4.49
CA TYR A 117 -13.18 11.68 -3.35
C TYR A 117 -13.23 10.21 -3.75
N GLU A 118 -12.11 9.50 -3.60
CA GLU A 118 -12.01 8.10 -3.97
C GLU A 118 -12.04 7.18 -2.73
N ARG A 119 -13.26 6.80 -2.34
CA ARG A 119 -13.50 5.99 -1.14
C ARG A 119 -12.81 4.64 -1.20
N ASP A 120 -12.73 4.04 -2.36
CA ASP A 120 -12.25 2.67 -2.57
C ASP A 120 -10.75 2.57 -2.36
N MET A 121 -10.05 3.69 -2.56
CA MET A 121 -8.60 3.82 -2.39
C MET A 121 -8.17 4.35 -1.02
N CYS A 122 -9.12 4.68 -0.11
CA CYS A 122 -8.78 5.18 1.23
C CYS A 122 -8.09 4.12 2.08
N ASP A 123 -6.93 4.46 2.69
CA ASP A 123 -6.22 3.53 3.56
C ASP A 123 -6.92 3.35 4.90
N TYR A 124 -6.95 2.11 5.37
CA TYR A 124 -7.48 1.73 6.68
C TYR A 124 -6.41 1.84 7.75
N ILE A 125 -6.58 2.81 8.66
CA ILE A 125 -5.62 3.10 9.73
C ILE A 125 -6.14 2.57 11.06
N TYR A 126 -5.33 1.74 11.71
CA TYR A 126 -5.68 1.12 12.99
C TYR A 126 -4.72 1.57 14.09
N LEU A 127 -5.19 1.59 15.33
CA LEU A 127 -4.31 1.65 16.47
C LEU A 127 -3.62 0.29 16.66
N SER A 128 -2.28 0.28 16.75
CA SER A 128 -1.51 -0.95 17.00
C SER A 128 -1.98 -1.66 18.26
N GLU A 129 -2.27 -0.90 19.31
CA GLU A 129 -2.77 -1.42 20.58
C GLU A 129 -4.14 -2.14 20.44
N ASP A 130 -5.02 -1.67 19.55
CA ASP A 130 -6.30 -2.32 19.28
C ASP A 130 -6.12 -3.64 18.54
N LEU A 131 -5.26 -3.68 17.51
CA LEU A 131 -4.95 -4.90 16.75
C LEU A 131 -4.24 -5.95 17.62
N LYS A 132 -3.34 -5.52 18.49
CA LYS A 132 -2.59 -6.37 19.43
C LYS A 132 -3.52 -7.01 20.46
N ASN A 133 -4.33 -6.21 21.15
CA ASN A 133 -5.10 -6.65 22.30
C ASN A 133 -6.49 -7.17 21.95
N LEU A 134 -7.10 -6.67 20.89
CA LEU A 134 -8.47 -6.98 20.49
C LEU A 134 -9.48 -6.88 21.66
N LYS A 135 -9.35 -5.81 22.47
CA LYS A 135 -10.16 -5.63 23.71
C LYS A 135 -11.60 -5.24 23.38
N GLY A 136 -12.51 -5.66 24.25
CA GLY A 136 -13.92 -5.28 24.20
C GLY A 136 -14.82 -6.23 23.41
N LYS A 137 -16.13 -6.02 23.50
CA LYS A 137 -17.16 -6.90 22.92
C LYS A 137 -17.08 -6.90 21.38
N LYS A 138 -16.75 -5.77 20.76
CA LYS A 138 -16.67 -5.62 19.31
C LYS A 138 -15.65 -6.60 18.67
N TYR A 139 -14.59 -6.93 19.36
CA TYR A 139 -13.54 -7.84 18.88
C TYR A 139 -13.74 -9.32 19.29
N GLN A 140 -14.86 -9.66 19.95
CA GLN A 140 -15.12 -11.04 20.37
C GLN A 140 -15.02 -12.07 19.20
N PRO A 141 -15.55 -11.79 17.99
CA PRO A 141 -15.40 -12.70 16.87
C PRO A 141 -13.94 -12.96 16.49
N LYS A 142 -13.08 -11.92 16.52
CA LYS A 142 -11.66 -12.05 16.21
C LYS A 142 -10.95 -12.92 17.25
N ARG A 143 -11.21 -12.68 18.54
CA ARG A 143 -10.66 -13.53 19.63
C ARG A 143 -11.14 -14.98 19.53
N ASN A 144 -12.39 -15.22 19.11
CA ASN A 144 -12.89 -16.58 18.93
C ASN A 144 -12.12 -17.33 17.82
N HIS A 145 -11.79 -16.64 16.70
CA HIS A 145 -10.99 -17.23 15.63
C HIS A 145 -9.57 -17.54 16.10
N ILE A 146 -8.94 -16.62 16.82
CA ILE A 146 -7.61 -16.80 17.39
C ILE A 146 -7.60 -17.95 18.40
N SER A 147 -8.54 -17.96 19.35
CA SER A 147 -8.64 -19.04 20.35
C SER A 147 -8.91 -20.41 19.72
N TYR A 148 -9.66 -20.45 18.61
CA TYR A 148 -9.84 -21.69 17.84
C TYR A 148 -8.50 -22.14 17.25
N PHE A 149 -7.76 -21.23 16.61
CA PHE A 149 -6.46 -21.52 16.02
C PHE A 149 -5.46 -22.03 17.07
N GLU A 150 -5.33 -21.33 18.19
CA GLU A 150 -4.44 -21.68 19.30
C GLU A 150 -4.72 -23.07 19.89
N LYS A 151 -6.00 -23.50 19.92
CA LYS A 151 -6.43 -24.78 20.52
C LYS A 151 -6.33 -25.98 19.58
N ASN A 152 -6.44 -25.76 18.28
CA ASN A 152 -6.61 -26.84 17.32
C ASN A 152 -5.38 -27.10 16.46
N PHE A 153 -4.38 -26.21 16.51
CA PHE A 153 -3.18 -26.32 15.67
C PHE A 153 -1.91 -26.27 16.52
N ASN A 154 -0.92 -27.06 16.11
CA ASN A 154 0.45 -26.94 16.62
C ASN A 154 1.19 -25.89 15.77
N TRP A 155 1.25 -24.67 16.27
CA TRP A 155 1.70 -23.50 15.52
C TRP A 155 2.91 -22.84 16.14
N THR A 156 3.71 -22.15 15.31
CA THR A 156 4.78 -21.23 15.70
C THR A 156 4.68 -19.93 14.92
N TYR A 157 5.19 -18.86 15.52
CA TYR A 157 5.42 -17.58 14.85
C TYR A 157 6.92 -17.37 14.69
N GLU A 158 7.34 -16.92 13.51
CA GLU A 158 8.72 -16.59 13.19
C GLU A 158 8.79 -15.24 12.49
N LYS A 159 9.90 -14.52 12.68
CA LYS A 159 10.23 -13.38 11.83
C LYS A 159 10.62 -13.86 10.45
N ILE A 160 10.28 -13.08 9.44
CA ILE A 160 10.79 -13.32 8.09
C ILE A 160 12.28 -12.96 8.05
N SER A 161 13.06 -13.83 7.44
CA SER A 161 14.50 -13.70 7.22
C SER A 161 14.87 -14.32 5.87
N GLU A 162 16.09 -14.07 5.38
CA GLU A 162 16.58 -14.66 4.13
C GLU A 162 16.39 -16.20 4.09
N ASP A 163 16.53 -16.88 5.23
CA ASP A 163 16.44 -18.35 5.31
C ASP A 163 15.02 -18.89 5.03
N ASN A 164 13.96 -18.12 5.41
CA ASN A 164 12.57 -18.59 5.29
C ASN A 164 11.75 -17.86 4.21
N ILE A 165 12.31 -16.87 3.52
CA ILE A 165 11.71 -16.22 2.35
C ILE A 165 11.29 -17.23 1.27
N PRO A 166 12.10 -18.24 0.88
CA PRO A 166 11.69 -19.22 -0.12
C PRO A 166 10.38 -19.94 0.22
N GLU A 167 10.17 -20.28 1.49
CA GLU A 167 8.93 -20.92 1.95
C GLU A 167 7.72 -19.98 1.93
N CYS A 168 7.94 -18.66 2.16
CA CYS A 168 6.88 -17.66 2.02
C CYS A 168 6.46 -17.50 0.56
N ILE A 169 7.41 -17.54 -0.38
CA ILE A 169 7.12 -17.49 -1.83
C ILE A 169 6.35 -18.76 -2.24
N GLU A 170 6.79 -19.95 -1.84
CA GLU A 170 6.07 -21.20 -2.10
C GLU A 170 4.63 -21.14 -1.57
N MET A 171 4.45 -20.59 -0.36
CA MET A 171 3.12 -20.40 0.22
C MET A 171 2.26 -19.44 -0.61
N ALA A 172 2.83 -18.34 -1.12
CA ALA A 172 2.11 -17.38 -1.94
C ALA A 172 1.71 -17.98 -3.30
N GLU A 173 2.59 -18.72 -3.96
CA GLU A 173 2.32 -19.45 -5.19
C GLU A 173 1.18 -20.45 -4.99
N LYS A 174 1.24 -21.21 -3.90
CA LYS A 174 0.20 -22.19 -3.56
C LYS A 174 -1.13 -21.50 -3.22
N TRP A 175 -1.09 -20.36 -2.56
CA TRP A 175 -2.28 -19.56 -2.28
C TRP A 175 -2.96 -19.11 -3.58
N LEU A 176 -2.19 -18.66 -4.59
CA LEU A 176 -2.69 -18.29 -5.91
C LEU A 176 -3.32 -19.50 -6.63
N GLU A 177 -2.66 -20.66 -6.62
CA GLU A 177 -3.22 -21.89 -7.22
C GLU A 177 -4.59 -22.26 -6.64
N LEU A 178 -4.73 -22.15 -5.31
CA LEU A 178 -5.96 -22.49 -4.58
C LEU A 178 -7.04 -21.41 -4.67
N SER A 179 -6.71 -20.22 -5.20
CA SER A 179 -7.68 -19.15 -5.37
C SER A 179 -8.78 -19.55 -6.35
N GLN A 180 -10.04 -19.28 -5.96
CA GLN A 180 -11.23 -19.53 -6.76
C GLN A 180 -11.69 -18.30 -7.57
N HIS A 181 -10.87 -17.27 -7.68
CA HIS A 181 -11.19 -16.10 -8.50
C HIS A 181 -11.22 -16.50 -9.99
N GLU A 182 -12.25 -16.07 -10.71
CA GLU A 182 -12.40 -16.31 -12.16
C GLU A 182 -11.31 -15.59 -12.94
N ASP A 183 -11.03 -14.33 -12.56
CA ASP A 183 -9.90 -13.55 -13.09
C ASP A 183 -8.72 -13.64 -12.14
N LYS A 184 -7.65 -14.27 -12.58
CA LYS A 184 -6.42 -14.44 -11.80
C LYS A 184 -5.35 -13.40 -12.11
N GLU A 185 -5.50 -12.62 -13.17
CA GLU A 185 -4.46 -11.66 -13.59
C GLU A 185 -4.06 -10.69 -12.46
N PRO A 186 -4.99 -10.07 -11.69
CA PRO A 186 -4.60 -9.21 -10.58
C PRO A 186 -3.83 -9.94 -9.48
N LEU A 187 -4.15 -11.22 -9.22
CA LEU A 187 -3.47 -12.03 -8.20
C LEU A 187 -2.08 -12.48 -8.67
N GLU A 188 -1.90 -12.75 -9.96
CA GLU A 188 -0.62 -13.06 -10.58
C GLU A 188 0.30 -11.83 -10.51
N GLN A 189 -0.22 -10.65 -10.84
CA GLN A 189 0.50 -9.39 -10.70
C GLN A 189 0.92 -9.13 -9.23
N GLU A 190 0.01 -9.36 -8.28
CA GLU A 190 0.34 -9.24 -6.85
C GLU A 190 1.46 -10.20 -6.45
N LEU A 191 1.46 -11.44 -6.97
CA LEU A 191 2.54 -12.40 -6.72
C LEU A 191 3.88 -11.90 -7.27
N GLU A 192 3.90 -11.30 -8.47
CA GLU A 192 5.12 -10.70 -9.03
C GLU A 192 5.67 -9.59 -8.14
N ILE A 193 4.79 -8.71 -7.61
CA ILE A 193 5.17 -7.66 -6.66
C ILE A 193 5.72 -8.26 -5.37
N ILE A 194 5.05 -9.28 -4.82
CA ILE A 194 5.50 -10.00 -3.61
C ILE A 194 6.88 -10.62 -3.83
N CYS A 195 7.11 -11.30 -4.95
CA CYS A 195 8.40 -11.89 -5.28
C CYS A 195 9.50 -10.84 -5.39
N ARG A 196 9.20 -9.68 -6.01
CA ARG A 196 10.14 -8.57 -6.09
C ARG A 196 10.42 -7.98 -4.71
N ALA A 197 9.41 -7.78 -3.88
CA ALA A 197 9.56 -7.31 -2.51
C ALA A 197 10.44 -8.25 -1.67
N PHE A 198 10.23 -9.57 -1.75
CA PHE A 198 11.08 -10.56 -1.08
C PHE A 198 12.51 -10.58 -1.60
N LYS A 199 12.72 -10.44 -2.91
CA LYS A 199 14.06 -10.38 -3.50
C LYS A 199 14.92 -9.24 -2.92
N TYR A 200 14.28 -8.16 -2.50
CA TYR A 200 14.97 -6.97 -1.98
C TYR A 200 14.61 -6.68 -0.52
N TYR A 201 14.09 -7.67 0.20
CA TYR A 201 13.49 -7.57 1.53
C TYR A 201 14.34 -6.74 2.51
N ASP A 202 15.60 -7.14 2.73
CA ASP A 202 16.50 -6.44 3.65
C ASP A 202 16.90 -5.05 3.12
N ARG A 203 17.08 -4.93 1.80
CA ARG A 203 17.45 -3.66 1.17
C ARG A 203 16.33 -2.62 1.23
N LEU A 204 15.07 -3.05 1.19
CA LEU A 204 13.91 -2.18 1.36
C LEU A 204 13.60 -1.87 2.83
N GLY A 205 14.29 -2.53 3.77
CA GLY A 205 14.05 -2.37 5.20
C GLY A 205 12.72 -2.93 5.65
N TYR A 206 12.21 -3.96 4.96
CA TYR A 206 10.96 -4.60 5.32
C TYR A 206 11.07 -5.33 6.65
N LYS A 207 9.94 -5.39 7.36
CA LYS A 207 9.71 -6.29 8.49
C LYS A 207 8.58 -7.23 8.13
N GLY A 208 8.67 -8.47 8.55
CA GLY A 208 7.63 -9.44 8.30
C GLY A 208 7.61 -10.55 9.35
N GLY A 209 6.51 -11.28 9.34
CA GLY A 209 6.31 -12.45 10.18
C GLY A 209 5.56 -13.54 9.44
N LEU A 210 5.74 -14.77 9.86
CA LEU A 210 5.06 -15.94 9.31
C LEU A 210 4.51 -16.83 10.42
N LEU A 211 3.52 -17.64 10.05
CA LEU A 211 3.00 -18.72 10.89
C LEU A 211 3.32 -20.06 10.27
N ARG A 212 3.76 -21.00 11.10
CA ARG A 212 3.87 -22.42 10.72
C ARG A 212 2.85 -23.28 11.44
N LEU A 213 2.36 -24.28 10.73
CA LEU A 213 1.64 -25.42 11.29
C LEU A 213 2.43 -26.68 10.97
N ASP A 214 2.81 -27.44 12.00
CA ASP A 214 3.59 -28.66 11.84
C ASP A 214 4.83 -28.50 10.92
N GLY A 215 5.50 -27.36 11.03
CA GLY A 215 6.69 -27.00 10.26
C GLY A 215 6.43 -26.34 8.90
N ARG A 216 5.20 -26.26 8.39
CA ARG A 216 4.86 -25.66 7.08
C ARG A 216 4.37 -24.24 7.23
N VAL A 217 4.83 -23.31 6.39
CA VAL A 217 4.31 -21.94 6.34
C VAL A 217 2.87 -21.95 5.84
N VAL A 218 1.97 -21.31 6.60
CA VAL A 218 0.53 -21.23 6.30
C VAL A 218 0.00 -19.82 6.21
N ALA A 219 0.79 -18.86 6.69
CA ALA A 219 0.49 -17.44 6.58
C ALA A 219 1.78 -16.63 6.68
N PHE A 220 1.82 -15.48 6.01
CA PHE A 220 2.85 -14.47 6.22
C PHE A 220 2.26 -13.06 6.06
N THR A 221 2.99 -12.09 6.58
CA THR A 221 2.71 -10.66 6.41
C THR A 221 4.02 -9.89 6.39
N MET A 222 4.09 -8.81 5.61
CA MET A 222 5.25 -7.92 5.57
C MET A 222 4.88 -6.51 5.16
N GLY A 223 5.77 -5.57 5.48
CA GLY A 223 5.62 -4.16 5.16
C GLY A 223 6.81 -3.35 5.63
N GLU A 224 6.66 -2.04 5.65
CA GLU A 224 7.70 -1.08 6.03
C GLU A 224 7.19 0.04 6.93
N SER A 225 8.13 0.73 7.57
CA SER A 225 7.87 1.96 8.30
C SER A 225 7.69 3.13 7.32
N LEU A 226 6.57 3.84 7.42
CA LEU A 226 6.36 5.10 6.68
C LEU A 226 6.82 6.32 7.50
N SER A 227 6.80 6.20 8.84
CA SER A 227 7.29 7.19 9.79
C SER A 227 7.56 6.52 11.14
N ASP A 228 8.02 7.29 12.13
CA ASP A 228 8.22 6.78 13.50
C ASP A 228 6.93 6.25 14.13
N ASP A 229 5.78 6.80 13.73
CA ASP A 229 4.47 6.46 14.28
C ASP A 229 3.65 5.49 13.43
N VAL A 230 3.95 5.35 12.13
CA VAL A 230 3.13 4.62 11.15
C VAL A 230 3.90 3.50 10.48
N PHE A 231 3.40 2.29 10.60
CA PHE A 231 3.86 1.13 9.83
C PHE A 231 2.80 0.73 8.78
N CYS A 232 3.22 0.51 7.54
CA CYS A 232 2.35 0.04 6.46
C CYS A 232 2.54 -1.45 6.24
N VAL A 233 1.45 -2.20 6.30
CA VAL A 233 1.40 -3.63 5.95
C VAL A 233 0.99 -3.72 4.49
N HIS A 234 1.93 -4.04 3.62
CA HIS A 234 1.72 -4.15 2.18
C HIS A 234 1.09 -5.48 1.79
N PHE A 235 1.57 -6.57 2.40
CA PHE A 235 1.11 -7.92 2.06
C PHE A 235 0.74 -8.70 3.32
N GLU A 236 -0.42 -9.35 3.27
CA GLU A 236 -0.87 -10.30 4.29
C GLU A 236 -1.59 -11.45 3.60
N LYS A 237 -1.02 -12.65 3.64
CA LYS A 237 -1.55 -13.87 3.03
C LYS A 237 -1.70 -14.96 4.07
N ALA A 238 -2.80 -15.70 3.98
CA ALA A 238 -3.03 -16.91 4.77
C ALA A 238 -3.93 -17.88 4.00
N TYR A 239 -3.78 -19.17 4.22
CA TYR A 239 -4.71 -20.15 3.66
C TYR A 239 -6.10 -19.97 4.26
N THR A 240 -7.11 -19.85 3.40
CA THR A 240 -8.49 -19.52 3.80
C THR A 240 -9.22 -20.68 4.46
N ASP A 241 -8.81 -21.91 4.17
CA ASP A 241 -9.30 -23.17 4.77
C ASP A 241 -8.79 -23.37 6.21
N ILE A 242 -7.75 -22.64 6.62
CA ILE A 242 -7.21 -22.68 7.98
C ILE A 242 -7.88 -21.60 8.82
N ARG A 243 -8.93 -22.01 9.53
CA ARG A 243 -9.72 -21.08 10.36
C ARG A 243 -8.88 -20.35 11.39
N GLY A 244 -8.86 -19.02 11.29
CA GLY A 244 -8.18 -18.14 12.23
C GLY A 244 -6.76 -17.75 11.83
N ALA A 245 -6.23 -18.27 10.73
CA ALA A 245 -4.87 -17.97 10.27
C ALA A 245 -4.66 -16.45 10.01
N TYR A 246 -5.54 -15.78 9.27
CA TYR A 246 -5.48 -14.32 9.06
C TYR A 246 -5.52 -13.52 10.37
N GLN A 247 -6.40 -13.90 11.32
CA GLN A 247 -6.49 -13.21 12.59
C GLN A 247 -5.25 -13.44 13.45
N MET A 248 -4.68 -14.61 13.35
CA MET A 248 -3.50 -14.99 14.11
C MET A 248 -2.24 -14.31 13.60
N ILE A 249 -2.00 -14.32 12.27
CA ILE A 249 -0.82 -13.66 11.70
C ILE A 249 -0.86 -12.16 11.95
N ASN A 250 -2.00 -11.51 11.76
CA ASN A 250 -2.15 -10.08 12.04
C ASN A 250 -1.80 -9.76 13.49
N ARG A 251 -2.42 -10.46 14.46
CA ARG A 251 -2.17 -10.23 15.89
C ARG A 251 -0.71 -10.51 16.29
N GLN A 252 -0.14 -11.60 15.80
CA GLN A 252 1.25 -11.99 16.14
C GLN A 252 2.24 -10.98 15.58
N PHE A 253 2.06 -10.56 14.34
CA PHE A 253 2.93 -9.58 13.72
C PHE A 253 2.90 -8.23 14.47
N VAL A 254 1.70 -7.71 14.74
CA VAL A 254 1.56 -6.45 15.50
C VAL A 254 2.17 -6.59 16.90
N THR A 255 1.98 -7.73 17.55
CA THR A 255 2.49 -7.95 18.91
C THR A 255 4.02 -7.99 18.96
N ASN A 256 4.64 -8.67 18.01
CA ASN A 256 6.08 -8.95 18.03
C ASN A 256 6.91 -7.87 17.33
N GLU A 257 6.39 -7.27 16.26
CA GLU A 257 7.18 -6.39 15.40
C GLU A 257 6.73 -4.92 15.42
N LEU A 258 5.44 -4.65 15.70
CA LEU A 258 4.85 -3.31 15.51
C LEU A 258 4.45 -2.61 16.82
N SER A 259 4.85 -3.13 17.98
CA SER A 259 4.45 -2.57 19.29
C SER A 259 4.98 -1.16 19.57
N SER A 260 6.00 -0.70 18.86
CA SER A 260 6.54 0.66 18.95
C SER A 260 5.79 1.68 18.09
N TYR A 261 5.03 1.23 17.09
CA TYR A 261 4.26 2.11 16.22
C TYR A 261 2.90 2.42 16.85
N LYS A 262 2.44 3.64 16.68
CA LYS A 262 1.11 4.06 17.12
C LYS A 262 0.03 3.55 16.17
N TYR A 263 0.29 3.62 14.87
CA TYR A 263 -0.64 3.28 13.83
C TYR A 263 -0.11 2.16 12.94
N VAL A 264 -1.05 1.32 12.48
CA VAL A 264 -0.85 0.34 11.41
C VAL A 264 -1.74 0.73 10.26
N ASN A 265 -1.14 1.09 9.13
CA ASN A 265 -1.81 1.25 7.85
C ASN A 265 -1.91 -0.14 7.21
N ARG A 266 -3.10 -0.55 6.79
CA ARG A 266 -3.33 -1.82 6.08
C ARG A 266 -3.90 -1.59 4.69
N GLU A 267 -3.54 -0.48 4.08
CA GLU A 267 -3.90 -0.04 2.74
C GLU A 267 -5.42 0.00 2.50
N ASP A 268 -5.84 0.17 1.28
CA ASP A 268 -7.23 0.33 0.84
C ASP A 268 -7.95 -1.02 0.62
N ASP A 269 -9.19 -0.97 0.10
CA ASP A 269 -9.98 -2.15 -0.23
C ASP A 269 -10.24 -2.34 -1.74
N THR A 270 -9.69 -1.47 -2.58
CA THR A 270 -9.81 -1.49 -4.05
C THR A 270 -11.26 -1.69 -4.56
N GLY A 271 -12.26 -1.26 -3.79
CA GLY A 271 -13.68 -1.48 -4.09
C GLY A 271 -14.20 -2.89 -3.81
N SER A 272 -13.36 -3.84 -3.35
CA SER A 272 -13.79 -5.19 -3.02
C SER A 272 -14.64 -5.21 -1.75
N GLU A 273 -15.94 -5.56 -1.88
CA GLU A 273 -16.85 -5.64 -0.72
C GLU A 273 -16.38 -6.61 0.36
N ASN A 274 -15.80 -7.74 -0.03
CA ASN A 274 -15.32 -8.74 0.92
C ASN A 274 -14.11 -8.24 1.71
N LEU A 275 -13.17 -7.58 1.02
CA LEU A 275 -12.00 -6.96 1.66
C LEU A 275 -12.44 -5.79 2.55
N ARG A 276 -13.37 -4.96 2.08
CA ARG A 276 -13.98 -3.88 2.86
C ARG A 276 -14.60 -4.39 4.15
N LYS A 277 -15.45 -5.42 4.09
CA LYS A 277 -16.05 -6.05 5.26
C LYS A 277 -14.98 -6.60 6.22
N ALA A 278 -13.94 -7.25 5.68
CA ALA A 278 -12.85 -7.78 6.48
C ALA A 278 -12.09 -6.66 7.21
N LYS A 279 -11.71 -5.58 6.50
CA LYS A 279 -11.00 -4.42 7.06
C LYS A 279 -11.85 -3.66 8.10
N LEU A 280 -13.09 -3.33 7.78
CA LEU A 280 -14.02 -2.68 8.72
C LEU A 280 -14.28 -3.49 9.99
N SER A 281 -14.24 -4.82 9.90
CA SER A 281 -14.44 -5.71 11.06
C SER A 281 -13.32 -5.62 12.12
N TYR A 282 -12.23 -4.92 11.82
CA TYR A 282 -11.18 -4.57 12.77
C TYR A 282 -11.31 -3.17 13.35
N TYR A 283 -12.39 -2.44 12.99
CA TYR A 283 -12.73 -1.11 13.52
C TYR A 283 -11.56 -0.12 13.39
N PRO A 284 -11.26 0.35 12.19
CA PRO A 284 -10.18 1.32 11.97
C PRO A 284 -10.39 2.56 12.83
N ALA A 285 -9.30 3.15 13.29
CA ALA A 285 -9.33 4.41 14.02
C ALA A 285 -9.85 5.55 13.13
N PHE A 286 -9.44 5.53 11.86
CA PHE A 286 -9.94 6.39 10.79
C PHE A 286 -9.56 5.80 9.43
N LEU A 287 -10.12 6.38 8.37
CA LEU A 287 -9.65 6.20 7.00
C LEU A 287 -8.76 7.39 6.66
N ALA A 288 -7.61 7.12 6.04
CA ALA A 288 -6.83 8.18 5.42
C ALA A 288 -7.49 8.49 4.07
N ASP A 289 -8.22 9.61 4.06
CA ASP A 289 -8.98 10.03 2.88
C ASP A 289 -8.07 10.24 1.67
N LYS A 290 -8.54 9.80 0.50
CA LYS A 290 -7.87 10.01 -0.78
C LYS A 290 -8.79 10.68 -1.78
N TYR A 291 -8.19 11.58 -2.54
CA TYR A 291 -8.80 12.28 -3.66
C TYR A 291 -7.98 12.03 -4.90
N GLU A 292 -8.67 11.97 -6.01
CA GLU A 292 -8.10 11.86 -7.34
C GLU A 292 -8.56 13.00 -8.22
N ALA A 293 -7.76 13.35 -9.21
CA ALA A 293 -8.07 14.38 -10.17
C ALA A 293 -7.78 13.87 -11.58
N THR A 294 -8.77 13.93 -12.45
CA THR A 294 -8.63 13.58 -13.85
C THR A 294 -8.56 14.85 -14.70
N TYR A 295 -7.58 14.92 -15.59
CA TYR A 295 -7.45 16.04 -16.52
C TYR A 295 -8.63 16.08 -17.51
N ILE A 296 -9.30 17.23 -17.58
CA ILE A 296 -10.42 17.48 -18.49
C ILE A 296 -9.84 18.01 -19.79
N ASN A 297 -9.83 17.17 -20.84
CA ASN A 297 -9.49 17.65 -22.17
C ASN A 297 -10.74 18.23 -22.82
N GLU A 298 -10.69 19.47 -23.36
CA GLU A 298 -11.82 20.11 -24.06
C GLU A 298 -12.34 19.26 -25.23
N ASP A 299 -11.52 18.38 -25.79
CA ASP A 299 -11.95 17.46 -26.88
C ASP A 299 -12.84 16.32 -26.38
N ASN A 300 -12.83 15.95 -25.10
CA ASN A 300 -13.67 14.90 -24.50
C ASN A 300 -15.07 15.39 -24.08
N THR A 301 -15.36 16.68 -24.16
CA THR A 301 -16.68 17.25 -23.80
C THR A 301 -17.67 17.30 -24.97
N LYS A 302 -17.31 16.69 -26.11
CA LYS A 302 -18.14 16.68 -27.34
C LYS A 302 -18.64 15.28 -27.74
N CYS A 303 -18.97 14.43 -26.76
CA CYS A 303 -19.71 13.19 -27.07
C CYS A 303 -21.05 13.16 -26.34
#